data_4a9563270b23d70c5a2ec5bd9f562c39
#
_entry.id   4a9563270b23d70c5a2ec5bd9f562c39
#
_cell.length_a   1.000
_cell.length_b   1.000
_cell.length_c   1.000
_cell.angle_alpha   90.00
_cell.angle_beta   90.00
_cell.angle_gamma   90.00
#
_symmetry.space_group_name_H-M   'P 1'
#
loop_
_entity.id
_entity.type
_entity.pdbx_description
1 polymer ?
#
loop_
_entity_poly.entity_id
_entity_poly.type
_entity_poly.pdbx_seq_one_letter_code
_entity_poly.pdbx_strand_id
1 'polypeptide(L)'
;MSIKVAINGFGRIGRLALRQIEKAHGIEVVAVNDLTPAEMLLHLFKYDSTQGRFQGTAELKDDAIVVNGKEIKVFANPNPEELPWGELGVDVVLECTGFFTNKTKAEAHIRAGARKVVISAPSGNDVKTVVYGVNQDILDGSETVISAASCTTNCLAPMAAVLQKEFGVVEGLMTTIHAYTGDQNTLDAPHRKGDLRRARAAALNIVPNSTGAAKAIGLVIPELNGKLDGSAQRVPVATGSLTELVSVLERPVTKEEINAAMKAAASESYGYNEDQIVSSDVVGIEYGSLFDATQTRVMTVGGKQLVKTVAWYDNEMSYTCQLVRTLEYFVGKI
;
A
#
# COMPACT_ATOMS: atom_id res chain seq x y z
N MET A 1 18.96 18.59 8.81
CA MET A 1 18.78 18.65 7.33
C MET A 1 17.60 17.77 6.99
N SER A 2 16.74 18.20 6.07
CA SER A 2 15.62 17.36 5.59
C SER A 2 16.14 16.21 4.73
N ILE A 3 15.52 15.05 4.82
CA ILE A 3 15.75 13.91 3.92
C ILE A 3 15.14 14.24 2.56
N LYS A 4 15.96 14.17 1.52
CA LYS A 4 15.52 14.46 0.15
C LYS A 4 14.97 13.23 -0.54
N VAL A 5 13.72 13.31 -0.95
CA VAL A 5 12.98 12.24 -1.62
C VAL A 5 12.73 12.59 -3.09
N ALA A 6 12.92 11.61 -3.98
CA ALA A 6 12.41 11.67 -5.33
C ALA A 6 11.30 10.64 -5.51
N ILE A 7 10.30 10.95 -6.35
CA ILE A 7 9.20 10.04 -6.68
C ILE A 7 9.32 9.65 -8.15
N ASN A 8 9.56 8.36 -8.41
CA ASN A 8 9.55 7.81 -9.76
C ASN A 8 8.17 7.19 -10.05
N GLY A 9 7.43 7.78 -10.97
CA GLY A 9 6.03 7.47 -11.24
C GLY A 9 5.07 8.36 -10.43
N PHE A 10 4.52 9.38 -11.08
CA PHE A 10 3.60 10.34 -10.46
C PHE A 10 2.13 10.00 -10.78
N GLY A 11 1.83 8.67 -10.73
CA GLY A 11 0.48 8.11 -10.83
C GLY A 11 -0.35 8.32 -9.56
N ARG A 12 -1.34 7.46 -9.31
CA ARG A 12 -2.20 7.53 -8.11
C ARG A 12 -1.38 7.60 -6.82
N ILE A 13 -0.52 6.59 -6.59
CA ILE A 13 0.27 6.47 -5.35
C ILE A 13 1.31 7.58 -5.24
N GLY A 14 2.05 7.89 -6.30
CA GLY A 14 3.07 8.96 -6.26
C GLY A 14 2.49 10.32 -5.89
N ARG A 15 1.33 10.69 -6.46
CA ARG A 15 0.66 11.96 -6.12
C ARG A 15 0.14 11.98 -4.68
N LEU A 16 -0.43 10.89 -4.20
CA LEU A 16 -0.89 10.80 -2.82
C LEU A 16 0.29 10.77 -1.84
N ALA A 17 1.40 10.11 -2.19
CA ALA A 17 2.62 10.13 -1.40
C ALA A 17 3.14 11.57 -1.22
N LEU A 18 3.19 12.38 -2.29
CA LEU A 18 3.54 13.79 -2.17
C LEU A 18 2.59 14.53 -1.21
N ARG A 19 1.26 14.32 -1.33
CA ARG A 19 0.29 14.95 -0.41
C ARG A 19 0.51 14.57 1.05
N GLN A 20 0.93 13.33 1.34
CA GLN A 20 1.20 12.88 2.71
C GLN A 20 2.57 13.38 3.20
N ILE A 21 3.59 13.38 2.36
CA ILE A 21 4.94 13.91 2.70
C ILE A 21 4.87 15.41 3.04
N GLU A 22 3.97 16.18 2.39
CA GLU A 22 3.76 17.59 2.74
C GLU A 22 3.21 17.80 4.17
N LYS A 23 2.68 16.76 4.82
CA LYS A 23 2.27 16.77 6.22
C LYS A 23 3.38 16.27 7.17
N ALA A 24 4.39 15.58 6.64
CA ALA A 24 5.47 14.97 7.39
C ALA A 24 6.54 16.00 7.77
N HIS A 25 7.32 15.70 8.80
CA HIS A 25 8.43 16.54 9.25
C HIS A 25 9.78 15.91 8.89
N GLY A 26 10.74 16.74 8.48
CA GLY A 26 12.10 16.29 8.22
C GLY A 26 12.29 15.56 6.89
N ILE A 27 11.28 15.50 6.03
CA ILE A 27 11.33 14.91 4.70
C ILE A 27 10.83 15.94 3.68
N GLU A 28 11.43 16.00 2.51
CA GLU A 28 11.02 16.87 1.42
C GLU A 28 11.13 16.16 0.07
N VAL A 29 10.12 16.33 -0.79
CA VAL A 29 10.20 15.88 -2.18
C VAL A 29 10.90 16.95 -3.00
N VAL A 30 12.01 16.58 -3.64
CA VAL A 30 12.81 17.50 -4.47
C VAL A 30 12.63 17.26 -5.97
N ALA A 31 12.14 16.09 -6.35
CA ALA A 31 11.93 15.74 -7.75
C ALA A 31 10.84 14.69 -7.94
N VAL A 32 10.20 14.75 -9.10
CA VAL A 32 9.32 13.68 -9.62
C VAL A 32 9.78 13.31 -11.03
N ASN A 33 9.62 12.05 -11.41
CA ASN A 33 9.84 11.58 -12.76
C ASN A 33 8.58 10.84 -13.25
N ASP A 34 8.02 11.30 -14.38
CA ASP A 34 6.90 10.65 -15.05
C ASP A 34 6.91 11.02 -16.53
N LEU A 35 6.50 10.13 -17.42
CA LEU A 35 6.50 10.38 -18.87
C LEU A 35 5.34 11.28 -19.32
N THR A 36 4.45 11.63 -18.41
CA THR A 36 3.32 12.53 -18.65
C THR A 36 3.76 14.00 -18.55
N PRO A 37 3.28 14.90 -19.41
CA PRO A 37 3.60 16.34 -19.33
C PRO A 37 3.29 16.96 -17.95
N ALA A 38 4.16 17.84 -17.48
CA ALA A 38 4.09 18.44 -16.14
C ALA A 38 2.76 19.17 -15.86
N GLU A 39 2.18 19.82 -16.87
CA GLU A 39 0.86 20.47 -16.76
C GLU A 39 -0.24 19.46 -16.38
N MET A 40 -0.27 18.28 -17.02
CA MET A 40 -1.21 17.22 -16.72
C MET A 40 -0.95 16.63 -15.33
N LEU A 41 0.31 16.44 -14.96
CA LEU A 41 0.69 15.96 -13.62
C LEU A 41 0.21 16.93 -12.53
N LEU A 42 0.43 18.22 -12.71
CA LEU A 42 -0.05 19.28 -11.81
C LEU A 42 -1.58 19.28 -11.72
N HIS A 43 -2.27 19.20 -12.86
CA HIS A 43 -3.74 19.16 -12.88
C HIS A 43 -4.28 17.99 -12.05
N LEU A 44 -3.76 16.78 -12.28
CA LEU A 44 -4.17 15.58 -11.56
C LEU A 44 -3.69 15.55 -10.09
N PHE A 45 -2.66 16.32 -9.73
CA PHE A 45 -2.28 16.50 -8.34
C PHE A 45 -3.26 17.41 -7.59
N LYS A 46 -3.72 18.48 -8.27
CA LYS A 46 -4.68 19.44 -7.69
C LYS A 46 -6.07 18.87 -7.54
N TYR A 47 -6.53 18.08 -8.53
CA TYR A 47 -7.90 17.58 -8.61
C TYR A 47 -7.90 16.06 -8.65
N ASP A 48 -8.53 15.46 -7.66
CA ASP A 48 -8.61 14.01 -7.52
C ASP A 48 -10.07 13.60 -7.27
N SER A 49 -10.58 12.71 -8.11
CA SER A 49 -11.99 12.30 -8.07
C SER A 49 -12.35 11.47 -6.83
N THR A 50 -11.38 10.75 -6.25
CA THR A 50 -11.60 9.90 -5.09
C THR A 50 -11.13 10.56 -3.80
N GLN A 51 -9.99 11.26 -3.84
CA GLN A 51 -9.33 11.85 -2.66
C GLN A 51 -9.55 13.37 -2.53
N GLY A 52 -10.36 13.94 -3.42
CA GLY A 52 -10.71 15.36 -3.38
C GLY A 52 -9.57 16.30 -3.81
N ARG A 53 -9.82 17.59 -3.69
CA ARG A 53 -8.86 18.62 -4.08
C ARG A 53 -7.68 18.67 -3.09
N PHE A 54 -6.49 18.95 -3.63
CA PHE A 54 -5.33 19.24 -2.78
C PHE A 54 -5.59 20.47 -1.91
N GLN A 55 -5.31 20.33 -0.61
CA GLN A 55 -5.53 21.39 0.39
C GLN A 55 -4.25 22.21 0.58
N GLY A 56 -3.84 22.94 -0.46
CA GLY A 56 -2.64 23.75 -0.48
C GLY A 56 -2.51 24.50 -1.78
N THR A 57 -1.36 25.12 -2.00
CA THR A 57 -1.02 25.78 -3.27
C THR A 57 -0.19 24.86 -4.16
N ALA A 58 -0.49 24.83 -5.42
CA ALA A 58 0.32 24.13 -6.42
C ALA A 58 0.23 24.85 -7.76
N GLU A 59 1.37 25.13 -8.37
CA GLU A 59 1.48 25.83 -9.64
C GLU A 59 2.63 25.27 -10.48
N LEU A 60 2.61 25.53 -11.77
CA LEU A 60 3.69 25.21 -12.69
C LEU A 60 4.60 26.43 -12.83
N LYS A 61 5.90 26.23 -12.72
CA LYS A 61 6.90 27.26 -12.94
C LYS A 61 8.05 26.65 -13.72
N ASP A 62 8.23 27.10 -14.95
CA ASP A 62 9.20 26.53 -15.89
C ASP A 62 9.03 25.00 -16.01
N ASP A 63 10.04 24.22 -15.66
CA ASP A 63 10.09 22.76 -15.67
C ASP A 63 9.83 22.12 -14.29
N ALA A 64 9.26 22.89 -13.36
CA ALA A 64 9.02 22.46 -11.99
C ALA A 64 7.54 22.62 -11.57
N ILE A 65 7.10 21.79 -10.64
CA ILE A 65 5.86 21.97 -9.88
C ILE A 65 6.22 22.59 -8.54
N VAL A 66 5.63 23.75 -8.22
CA VAL A 66 5.82 24.42 -6.93
C VAL A 66 4.63 24.06 -6.04
N VAL A 67 4.89 23.35 -4.94
CA VAL A 67 3.88 22.92 -3.96
C VAL A 67 4.16 23.61 -2.63
N ASN A 68 3.18 24.37 -2.13
CA ASN A 68 3.31 25.14 -0.87
C ASN A 68 4.60 26.00 -0.82
N GLY A 69 5.01 26.54 -1.96
CA GLY A 69 6.22 27.35 -2.09
C GLY A 69 7.53 26.57 -2.26
N LYS A 70 7.50 25.23 -2.23
CA LYS A 70 8.66 24.37 -2.48
C LYS A 70 8.69 23.94 -3.95
N GLU A 71 9.84 24.12 -4.59
CA GLU A 71 10.06 23.74 -5.98
C GLU A 71 10.41 22.25 -6.08
N ILE A 72 9.67 21.51 -6.89
CA ILE A 72 9.84 20.09 -7.19
C ILE A 72 10.16 19.95 -8.67
N LYS A 73 11.37 19.51 -9.00
CA LYS A 73 11.78 19.33 -10.40
C LYS A 73 11.00 18.19 -11.05
N VAL A 74 10.61 18.37 -12.31
CA VAL A 74 9.88 17.37 -13.09
C VAL A 74 10.79 16.83 -14.20
N PHE A 75 10.99 15.51 -14.19
CA PHE A 75 11.72 14.79 -15.21
C PHE A 75 10.78 13.88 -16.01
N ALA A 76 11.15 13.56 -17.24
CA ALA A 76 10.42 12.67 -18.14
C ALA A 76 11.36 11.66 -18.81
N ASN A 77 12.10 10.91 -18.01
CA ASN A 77 13.07 9.93 -18.50
C ASN A 77 12.60 8.50 -18.23
N PRO A 78 12.46 7.63 -19.26
CA PRO A 78 12.07 6.23 -19.09
C PRO A 78 13.18 5.35 -18.47
N ASN A 79 14.44 5.82 -18.51
CA ASN A 79 15.59 5.11 -17.94
C ASN A 79 15.97 5.71 -16.57
N PRO A 80 15.73 5.03 -15.44
CA PRO A 80 16.06 5.56 -14.13
C PRO A 80 17.55 5.82 -13.89
N GLU A 81 18.45 5.14 -14.62
CA GLU A 81 19.90 5.33 -14.47
C GLU A 81 20.39 6.70 -14.96
N GLU A 82 19.61 7.35 -15.80
CA GLU A 82 19.94 8.65 -16.38
C GLU A 82 19.34 9.83 -15.60
N LEU A 83 18.64 9.54 -14.51
CA LEU A 83 18.05 10.58 -13.66
C LEU A 83 19.10 11.19 -12.73
N PRO A 84 19.12 12.50 -12.50
CA PRO A 84 20.20 13.19 -11.79
C PRO A 84 20.08 13.10 -10.27
N TRP A 85 19.80 11.92 -9.73
CA TRP A 85 19.58 11.74 -8.28
C TRP A 85 20.79 12.13 -7.44
N GLY A 86 21.98 11.79 -7.91
CA GLY A 86 23.24 12.18 -7.24
C GLY A 86 23.47 13.70 -7.22
N GLU A 87 23.18 14.39 -8.32
CA GLU A 87 23.35 15.85 -8.42
C GLU A 87 22.34 16.59 -7.51
N LEU A 88 21.13 16.05 -7.37
CA LEU A 88 20.10 16.60 -6.50
C LEU A 88 20.31 16.24 -5.02
N GLY A 89 21.22 15.31 -4.74
CA GLY A 89 21.46 14.79 -3.40
C GLY A 89 20.28 14.01 -2.86
N VAL A 90 19.60 13.21 -3.72
CA VAL A 90 18.45 12.39 -3.32
C VAL A 90 18.89 11.29 -2.36
N ASP A 91 18.32 11.29 -1.17
CA ASP A 91 18.56 10.25 -0.18
C ASP A 91 17.74 8.98 -0.49
N VAL A 92 16.46 9.15 -0.84
CA VAL A 92 15.56 8.01 -1.10
C VAL A 92 14.70 8.25 -2.34
N VAL A 93 14.54 7.21 -3.16
CA VAL A 93 13.55 7.18 -4.23
C VAL A 93 12.34 6.35 -3.81
N LEU A 94 11.14 6.91 -3.93
CA LEU A 94 9.88 6.16 -3.94
C LEU A 94 9.63 5.66 -5.36
N GLU A 95 9.75 4.36 -5.57
CA GLU A 95 9.46 3.72 -6.86
C GLU A 95 7.97 3.40 -6.96
N CYS A 96 7.23 4.23 -7.69
CA CYS A 96 5.77 4.18 -7.81
C CYS A 96 5.26 3.88 -9.23
N THR A 97 6.15 3.48 -10.15
CA THR A 97 5.77 3.19 -11.55
C THR A 97 5.12 1.81 -11.73
N GLY A 98 5.42 0.87 -10.84
CA GLY A 98 5.06 -0.55 -10.98
C GLY A 98 5.86 -1.32 -12.03
N PHE A 99 6.95 -0.74 -12.58
CA PHE A 99 7.84 -1.39 -13.56
C PHE A 99 9.15 -1.89 -12.96
N PHE A 100 9.70 -1.18 -11.98
CA PHE A 100 10.98 -1.48 -11.35
C PHE A 100 10.76 -2.15 -9.98
N THR A 101 10.03 -3.27 -9.98
CA THR A 101 9.50 -3.92 -8.77
C THR A 101 10.35 -5.07 -8.23
N ASN A 102 11.59 -5.21 -8.67
CA ASN A 102 12.56 -6.17 -8.12
C ASN A 102 13.89 -5.47 -7.82
N LYS A 103 14.75 -6.11 -7.05
CA LYS A 103 16.03 -5.53 -6.61
C LYS A 103 16.87 -5.02 -7.77
N THR A 104 17.14 -5.87 -8.74
CA THR A 104 18.00 -5.55 -9.90
C THR A 104 17.52 -4.32 -10.66
N LYS A 105 16.21 -4.20 -10.88
CA LYS A 105 15.64 -3.06 -11.58
C LYS A 105 15.62 -1.80 -10.71
N ALA A 106 15.27 -1.93 -9.43
CA ALA A 106 15.21 -0.80 -8.51
C ALA A 106 16.61 -0.20 -8.22
N GLU A 107 17.66 -1.02 -8.27
CA GLU A 107 19.06 -0.56 -8.13
C GLU A 107 19.50 0.40 -9.25
N ALA A 108 18.73 0.55 -10.34
CA ALA A 108 18.94 1.60 -11.33
C ALA A 108 18.94 3.00 -10.68
N HIS A 109 18.10 3.22 -9.69
CA HIS A 109 18.09 4.48 -8.93
C HIS A 109 19.33 4.67 -8.06
N ILE A 110 19.90 3.58 -7.53
CA ILE A 110 21.16 3.63 -6.77
C ILE A 110 22.31 4.00 -7.71
N ARG A 111 22.34 3.41 -8.93
CA ARG A 111 23.34 3.76 -9.95
C ARG A 111 23.21 5.21 -10.41
N ALA A 112 22.01 5.77 -10.38
CA ALA A 112 21.75 7.19 -10.64
C ALA A 112 22.17 8.12 -9.47
N GLY A 113 22.61 7.57 -8.34
CA GLY A 113 23.16 8.31 -7.21
C GLY A 113 22.21 8.49 -6.02
N ALA A 114 21.03 7.87 -6.00
CA ALA A 114 20.21 7.79 -4.80
C ALA A 114 20.84 6.83 -3.78
N ARG A 115 20.65 7.09 -2.49
CA ARG A 115 21.21 6.24 -1.43
C ARG A 115 20.34 5.02 -1.14
N LYS A 116 19.01 5.15 -1.23
CA LYS A 116 18.03 4.12 -0.90
C LYS A 116 16.83 4.15 -1.85
N VAL A 117 16.10 3.03 -1.94
CA VAL A 117 14.86 2.91 -2.72
C VAL A 117 13.78 2.21 -1.90
N VAL A 118 12.57 2.75 -1.91
CA VAL A 118 11.36 2.09 -1.40
C VAL A 118 10.45 1.76 -2.58
N ILE A 119 10.22 0.48 -2.84
CA ILE A 119 9.33 0.01 -3.89
C ILE A 119 7.90 0.00 -3.37
N SER A 120 6.99 0.73 -4.03
CA SER A 120 5.57 0.80 -3.69
C SER A 120 4.74 -0.36 -4.24
N ALA A 121 5.31 -1.55 -4.28
CA ALA A 121 4.67 -2.77 -4.79
C ALA A 121 5.32 -4.01 -4.16
N PRO A 122 4.65 -5.18 -4.22
CA PRO A 122 5.29 -6.43 -3.88
C PRO A 122 6.54 -6.66 -4.74
N SER A 123 7.63 -7.07 -4.10
CA SER A 123 8.89 -7.43 -4.74
C SER A 123 9.16 -8.93 -4.60
N GLY A 124 10.20 -9.41 -5.24
CA GLY A 124 10.66 -10.80 -5.05
C GLY A 124 11.21 -11.04 -3.63
N ASN A 125 11.62 -12.27 -3.36
CA ASN A 125 12.16 -12.68 -2.05
C ASN A 125 13.57 -12.12 -1.78
N ASP A 126 14.18 -11.46 -2.74
CA ASP A 126 15.49 -10.81 -2.67
C ASP A 126 15.44 -9.37 -2.09
N VAL A 127 14.24 -8.90 -1.77
CA VAL A 127 13.99 -7.59 -1.16
C VAL A 127 13.19 -7.78 0.12
N LYS A 128 13.67 -7.20 1.24
CA LYS A 128 12.90 -7.20 2.49
C LYS A 128 11.55 -6.52 2.28
N THR A 129 10.47 -7.24 2.60
CA THR A 129 9.10 -6.75 2.53
C THR A 129 8.65 -6.26 3.89
N VAL A 130 8.25 -4.99 3.97
CA VAL A 130 7.91 -4.31 5.21
C VAL A 130 6.44 -3.91 5.22
N VAL A 131 5.76 -4.20 6.33
CA VAL A 131 4.48 -3.61 6.71
C VAL A 131 4.67 -2.86 8.02
N TYR A 132 4.56 -1.54 7.97
CA TYR A 132 4.71 -0.70 9.16
C TYR A 132 3.67 -1.06 10.24
N GLY A 133 4.11 -1.16 11.48
CA GLY A 133 3.30 -1.61 12.61
C GLY A 133 3.29 -3.14 12.79
N VAL A 134 3.97 -3.91 11.89
CA VAL A 134 4.05 -5.37 11.98
C VAL A 134 5.49 -5.87 12.05
N ASN A 135 6.33 -5.50 11.07
CA ASN A 135 7.67 -6.07 10.97
C ASN A 135 8.77 -5.06 10.57
N GLN A 136 8.57 -3.75 10.71
CA GLN A 136 9.57 -2.75 10.35
C GLN A 136 10.92 -2.94 11.08
N ASP A 137 10.91 -3.61 12.22
CA ASP A 137 12.11 -3.85 13.03
C ASP A 137 13.11 -4.82 12.38
N ILE A 138 12.72 -5.50 11.29
CA ILE A 138 13.65 -6.30 10.49
C ILE A 138 14.70 -5.45 9.76
N LEU A 139 14.47 -4.13 9.66
CA LEU A 139 15.39 -3.19 9.03
C LEU A 139 16.49 -2.80 10.00
N ASP A 140 17.73 -3.05 9.62
CA ASP A 140 18.93 -2.73 10.40
C ASP A 140 19.72 -1.51 9.86
N GLY A 141 19.26 -0.93 8.73
CA GLY A 141 19.90 0.22 8.06
C GLY A 141 20.85 -0.16 6.92
N SER A 142 21.24 -1.43 6.80
CA SER A 142 22.13 -1.89 5.72
C SER A 142 21.44 -2.01 4.37
N GLU A 143 20.09 -2.08 4.35
CA GLU A 143 19.32 -2.23 3.14
C GLU A 143 19.41 -0.99 2.25
N THR A 144 19.62 -1.21 0.96
CA THR A 144 19.55 -0.16 -0.07
C THR A 144 18.19 -0.13 -0.76
N VAL A 145 17.50 -1.29 -0.85
CA VAL A 145 16.19 -1.43 -1.50
C VAL A 145 15.28 -2.22 -0.58
N ILE A 146 14.08 -1.70 -0.32
CA ILE A 146 13.01 -2.38 0.41
C ILE A 146 11.69 -2.32 -0.36
N SER A 147 10.75 -3.21 -0.02
CA SER A 147 9.38 -3.19 -0.51
C SER A 147 8.41 -2.81 0.62
N ALA A 148 7.51 -1.87 0.37
CA ALA A 148 6.40 -1.54 1.26
C ALA A 148 5.16 -2.44 1.04
N ALA A 149 5.33 -3.62 0.44
CA ALA A 149 4.28 -4.58 0.15
C ALA A 149 3.16 -4.05 -0.76
N SER A 150 1.98 -4.66 -0.71
CA SER A 150 0.75 -4.19 -1.38
C SER A 150 -0.24 -3.57 -0.40
N CYS A 151 -1.24 -2.86 -0.92
CA CYS A 151 -2.33 -2.32 -0.11
C CYS A 151 -3.07 -3.43 0.66
N THR A 152 -3.37 -4.54 0.01
CA THR A 152 -4.03 -5.69 0.63
C THR A 152 -3.17 -6.35 1.70
N THR A 153 -1.84 -6.47 1.46
CA THR A 153 -0.92 -7.00 2.48
C THR A 153 -0.85 -6.09 3.70
N ASN A 154 -0.83 -4.77 3.50
CA ASN A 154 -0.86 -3.79 4.59
C ASN A 154 -2.16 -3.83 5.40
N CYS A 155 -3.28 -4.19 4.78
CA CYS A 155 -4.55 -4.40 5.49
C CYS A 155 -4.59 -5.74 6.24
N LEU A 156 -4.17 -6.83 5.59
CA LEU A 156 -4.26 -8.18 6.14
C LEU A 156 -3.25 -8.42 7.29
N ALA A 157 -2.02 -7.93 7.15
CA ALA A 157 -0.93 -8.28 8.05
C ALA A 157 -1.17 -7.88 9.52
N PRO A 158 -1.64 -6.67 9.88
CA PRO A 158 -1.92 -6.34 11.28
C PRO A 158 -2.96 -7.27 11.91
N MET A 159 -4.07 -7.53 11.20
CA MET A 159 -5.12 -8.43 11.66
C MET A 159 -4.61 -9.88 11.84
N ALA A 160 -3.84 -10.38 10.86
CA ALA A 160 -3.26 -11.72 10.92
C ALA A 160 -2.19 -11.84 12.01
N ALA A 161 -1.41 -10.79 12.27
CA ALA A 161 -0.41 -10.74 13.34
C ALA A 161 -1.06 -10.88 14.73
N VAL A 162 -2.17 -10.17 14.97
CA VAL A 162 -2.92 -10.31 16.24
C VAL A 162 -3.49 -11.71 16.39
N LEU A 163 -4.12 -12.27 15.34
CA LEU A 163 -4.66 -13.63 15.38
C LEU A 163 -3.56 -14.67 15.66
N GLN A 164 -2.41 -14.55 14.97
CA GLN A 164 -1.28 -15.45 15.16
C GLN A 164 -0.72 -15.36 16.59
N LYS A 165 -0.49 -14.15 17.08
CA LYS A 165 0.11 -13.91 18.38
C LYS A 165 -0.76 -14.39 19.55
N GLU A 166 -2.06 -14.06 19.50
CA GLU A 166 -2.97 -14.26 20.65
C GLU A 166 -3.67 -15.63 20.62
N PHE A 167 -3.84 -16.24 19.45
CA PHE A 167 -4.69 -17.42 19.29
C PHE A 167 -4.02 -18.57 18.50
N GLY A 168 -2.92 -18.31 17.78
CA GLY A 168 -2.29 -19.23 16.84
C GLY A 168 -3.19 -19.51 15.62
N VAL A 169 -2.68 -19.25 14.42
CA VAL A 169 -3.38 -19.56 13.17
C VAL A 169 -2.89 -20.89 12.63
N VAL A 170 -3.81 -21.83 12.43
CA VAL A 170 -3.51 -23.13 11.82
C VAL A 170 -3.49 -22.99 10.30
N GLU A 171 -4.59 -22.48 9.74
CA GLU A 171 -4.78 -22.27 8.31
C GLU A 171 -5.86 -21.19 8.07
N GLY A 172 -5.91 -20.64 6.86
CA GLY A 172 -6.96 -19.69 6.51
C GLY A 172 -7.06 -19.37 5.03
N LEU A 173 -8.25 -18.91 4.64
CA LEU A 173 -8.53 -18.37 3.32
C LEU A 173 -8.90 -16.90 3.42
N MET A 174 -8.22 -16.08 2.64
CA MET A 174 -8.47 -14.66 2.54
C MET A 174 -9.22 -14.32 1.26
N THR A 175 -10.23 -13.48 1.35
CA THR A 175 -10.85 -12.84 0.20
C THR A 175 -10.79 -11.33 0.37
N THR A 176 -10.22 -10.61 -0.58
CA THR A 176 -10.38 -9.16 -0.61
C THR A 176 -11.46 -8.77 -1.61
N ILE A 177 -12.46 -8.02 -1.13
CA ILE A 177 -13.43 -7.32 -1.95
C ILE A 177 -12.82 -5.93 -2.22
N HIS A 178 -12.31 -5.77 -3.43
CA HIS A 178 -11.36 -4.70 -3.75
C HIS A 178 -11.95 -3.75 -4.79
N ALA A 179 -11.79 -2.46 -4.57
CA ALA A 179 -12.10 -1.45 -5.57
C ALA A 179 -11.34 -1.71 -6.88
N TYR A 180 -11.86 -1.27 -8.02
CA TYR A 180 -11.12 -1.34 -9.27
C TYR A 180 -9.88 -0.43 -9.22
N THR A 181 -8.87 -0.75 -10.00
CA THR A 181 -7.61 0.01 -10.07
C THR A 181 -7.20 0.22 -11.53
N GLY A 182 -6.23 1.10 -11.76
CA GLY A 182 -5.77 1.47 -13.10
C GLY A 182 -5.12 0.35 -13.92
N ASP A 183 -5.03 -0.86 -13.39
CA ASP A 183 -4.64 -2.06 -14.13
C ASP A 183 -5.80 -2.74 -14.85
N GLN A 184 -7.05 -2.30 -14.62
CA GLN A 184 -8.25 -2.75 -15.29
C GLN A 184 -8.66 -1.78 -16.39
N ASN A 185 -9.37 -2.28 -17.41
CA ASN A 185 -9.89 -1.45 -18.48
C ASN A 185 -11.20 -0.75 -18.08
N THR A 186 -11.40 0.47 -18.55
CA THR A 186 -12.67 1.20 -18.37
C THR A 186 -13.80 0.52 -19.15
N LEU A 187 -13.55 0.17 -20.41
CA LEU A 187 -14.43 -0.64 -21.28
C LEU A 187 -13.71 -1.93 -21.68
N ASP A 188 -14.43 -2.88 -22.27
CA ASP A 188 -13.85 -4.12 -22.78
C ASP A 188 -12.77 -3.82 -23.83
N ALA A 189 -11.52 -4.18 -23.52
CA ALA A 189 -10.37 -3.96 -24.39
C ALA A 189 -9.22 -4.92 -24.06
N PRO A 190 -8.28 -5.15 -24.96
CA PRO A 190 -7.13 -6.01 -24.69
C PRO A 190 -6.36 -5.55 -23.44
N HIS A 191 -6.10 -6.49 -22.54
CA HIS A 191 -5.29 -6.21 -21.35
C HIS A 191 -3.79 -6.42 -21.64
N ARG A 192 -2.95 -5.49 -21.21
CA ARG A 192 -1.49 -5.47 -21.52
C ARG A 192 -0.72 -6.73 -21.10
N LYS A 193 -1.24 -7.47 -20.10
CA LYS A 193 -0.65 -8.75 -19.63
C LYS A 193 -1.46 -9.98 -20.06
N GLY A 194 -2.44 -9.85 -20.96
CA GLY A 194 -3.27 -10.94 -21.44
C GLY A 194 -4.27 -11.51 -20.43
N ASP A 195 -4.57 -10.79 -19.34
CA ASP A 195 -5.57 -11.20 -18.35
C ASP A 195 -6.98 -10.97 -18.92
N LEU A 196 -7.70 -12.07 -19.20
CA LEU A 196 -9.02 -12.02 -19.84
C LEU A 196 -10.10 -11.41 -18.95
N ARG A 197 -9.97 -11.49 -17.61
CA ARG A 197 -10.93 -10.92 -16.68
C ARG A 197 -10.69 -9.42 -16.50
N ARG A 198 -9.44 -8.98 -16.35
CA ARG A 198 -9.09 -7.55 -16.29
C ARG A 198 -9.28 -6.81 -17.59
N ALA A 199 -9.45 -7.53 -18.71
CA ALA A 199 -9.82 -6.98 -20.02
C ALA A 199 -11.27 -6.44 -20.07
N ARG A 200 -12.09 -6.76 -19.05
CA ARG A 200 -13.50 -6.38 -19.01
C ARG A 200 -13.69 -5.03 -18.29
N ALA A 201 -14.80 -4.37 -18.61
CA ALA A 201 -15.19 -3.07 -18.05
C ALA A 201 -15.26 -3.08 -16.51
N ALA A 202 -14.37 -2.35 -15.89
CA ALA A 202 -14.14 -2.36 -14.44
C ALA A 202 -15.35 -1.88 -13.63
N ALA A 203 -16.04 -0.84 -14.10
CA ALA A 203 -17.17 -0.23 -13.39
C ALA A 203 -18.51 -0.96 -13.61
N LEU A 204 -18.53 -2.05 -14.39
CA LEU A 204 -19.76 -2.81 -14.70
C LEU A 204 -19.73 -4.24 -14.19
N ASN A 205 -18.59 -4.73 -13.69
CA ASN A 205 -18.41 -6.15 -13.40
C ASN A 205 -17.83 -6.40 -12.01
N ILE A 206 -18.22 -7.52 -11.40
CA ILE A 206 -17.43 -8.18 -10.37
C ILE A 206 -16.38 -9.01 -11.10
N VAL A 207 -15.09 -8.73 -10.86
CA VAL A 207 -13.98 -9.36 -11.60
C VAL A 207 -13.13 -10.20 -10.65
N PRO A 208 -13.27 -11.54 -10.66
CA PRO A 208 -12.43 -12.43 -9.87
C PRO A 208 -10.97 -12.37 -10.33
N ASN A 209 -10.05 -12.22 -9.39
CA ASN A 209 -8.62 -12.13 -9.64
C ASN A 209 -7.82 -12.96 -8.63
N SER A 210 -6.66 -13.44 -9.04
CA SER A 210 -5.64 -13.89 -8.09
C SER A 210 -5.05 -12.70 -7.34
N THR A 211 -4.61 -12.94 -6.11
CA THR A 211 -3.84 -11.99 -5.33
C THR A 211 -2.62 -12.69 -4.71
N GLY A 212 -1.49 -12.03 -4.73
CA GLY A 212 -0.30 -12.49 -4.01
C GLY A 212 -0.28 -12.08 -2.54
N ALA A 213 -1.29 -11.35 -2.05
CA ALA A 213 -1.28 -10.77 -0.72
C ALA A 213 -1.22 -11.84 0.39
N ALA A 214 -2.01 -12.92 0.27
CA ALA A 214 -1.99 -14.01 1.26
C ALA A 214 -0.62 -14.70 1.32
N LYS A 215 0.01 -14.94 0.17
CA LYS A 215 1.36 -15.53 0.11
C LYS A 215 2.43 -14.57 0.64
N ALA A 216 2.26 -13.27 0.40
CA ALA A 216 3.17 -12.25 0.90
C ALA A 216 3.15 -12.11 2.43
N ILE A 217 2.09 -12.58 3.11
CA ILE A 217 2.04 -12.60 4.57
C ILE A 217 3.19 -13.40 5.17
N GLY A 218 3.59 -14.52 4.56
CA GLY A 218 4.72 -15.32 5.02
C GLY A 218 6.08 -14.58 4.94
N LEU A 219 6.20 -13.52 4.15
CA LEU A 219 7.39 -12.65 4.11
C LEU A 219 7.39 -11.63 5.27
N VAL A 220 6.21 -11.30 5.79
CA VAL A 220 6.01 -10.30 6.85
C VAL A 220 5.89 -10.97 8.22
N ILE A 221 5.22 -12.12 8.27
CA ILE A 221 4.98 -12.94 9.47
C ILE A 221 5.41 -14.37 9.12
N PRO A 222 6.67 -14.74 9.37
CA PRO A 222 7.23 -16.03 8.96
C PRO A 222 6.46 -17.26 9.45
N GLU A 223 5.82 -17.16 10.62
CA GLU A 223 5.03 -18.24 11.22
C GLU A 223 3.76 -18.56 10.41
N LEU A 224 3.32 -17.65 9.53
CA LEU A 224 2.18 -17.84 8.65
C LEU A 224 2.57 -18.30 7.24
N ASN A 225 3.84 -18.57 6.99
CA ASN A 225 4.29 -19.03 5.68
C ASN A 225 3.62 -20.37 5.31
N GLY A 226 2.92 -20.38 4.17
CA GLY A 226 2.19 -21.56 3.67
C GLY A 226 0.85 -21.85 4.36
N LYS A 227 0.46 -21.11 5.42
CA LYS A 227 -0.80 -21.30 6.14
C LYS A 227 -1.99 -20.52 5.55
N LEU A 228 -1.71 -19.49 4.75
CA LEU A 228 -2.76 -18.65 4.15
C LEU A 228 -2.71 -18.70 2.62
N ASP A 229 -3.89 -18.80 2.00
CA ASP A 229 -4.08 -18.56 0.57
C ASP A 229 -5.26 -17.62 0.37
N GLY A 230 -5.49 -17.12 -0.85
CA GLY A 230 -6.60 -16.21 -1.08
C GLY A 230 -6.77 -15.71 -2.50
N SER A 231 -7.85 -14.95 -2.66
CA SER A 231 -8.28 -14.36 -3.93
C SER A 231 -8.79 -12.94 -3.75
N ALA A 232 -8.97 -12.24 -4.86
CA ALA A 232 -9.58 -10.92 -4.92
C ALA A 232 -10.86 -10.94 -5.76
N GLN A 233 -11.85 -10.19 -5.32
CA GLN A 233 -13.04 -9.86 -6.11
C GLN A 233 -13.01 -8.34 -6.36
N ARG A 234 -12.69 -7.92 -7.59
CA ARG A 234 -12.75 -6.51 -7.95
C ARG A 234 -14.20 -6.12 -8.17
N VAL A 235 -14.63 -5.03 -7.55
CA VAL A 235 -16.03 -4.56 -7.57
C VAL A 235 -16.12 -3.14 -8.15
N PRO A 236 -17.31 -2.71 -8.63
CA PRO A 236 -17.52 -1.38 -9.23
C PRO A 236 -17.50 -0.22 -8.21
N VAL A 237 -16.40 -0.10 -7.46
CA VAL A 237 -16.14 0.94 -6.46
C VAL A 237 -14.79 1.57 -6.77
N ALA A 238 -14.69 2.89 -6.70
CA ALA A 238 -13.50 3.63 -7.12
C ALA A 238 -12.33 3.49 -6.13
N THR A 239 -12.65 3.51 -4.83
CA THR A 239 -11.73 3.24 -3.73
C THR A 239 -12.53 2.80 -2.50
N GLY A 240 -11.89 2.28 -1.48
CA GLY A 240 -12.56 1.65 -0.34
C GLY A 240 -12.73 0.15 -0.56
N SER A 241 -11.89 -0.63 0.08
CA SER A 241 -11.79 -2.09 -0.04
C SER A 241 -11.88 -2.74 1.33
N LEU A 242 -12.20 -4.02 1.37
CA LEU A 242 -12.14 -4.80 2.60
C LEU A 242 -11.43 -6.14 2.38
N THR A 243 -10.86 -6.68 3.43
CA THR A 243 -10.27 -8.01 3.46
C THR A 243 -11.00 -8.86 4.50
N GLU A 244 -11.54 -9.99 4.06
CA GLU A 244 -12.05 -11.05 4.94
C GLU A 244 -10.98 -12.13 5.11
N LEU A 245 -10.77 -12.58 6.35
CA LEU A 245 -9.97 -13.76 6.64
C LEU A 245 -10.85 -14.77 7.38
N VAL A 246 -11.05 -15.93 6.76
CA VAL A 246 -11.66 -17.09 7.40
C VAL A 246 -10.53 -18.01 7.82
N SER A 247 -10.41 -18.29 9.13
CA SER A 247 -9.29 -19.03 9.68
C SER A 247 -9.71 -20.10 10.70
N VAL A 248 -8.87 -21.11 10.85
CA VAL A 248 -8.87 -22.07 11.95
C VAL A 248 -7.78 -21.63 12.93
N LEU A 249 -8.13 -21.54 14.21
CA LEU A 249 -7.20 -21.16 15.28
C LEU A 249 -6.81 -22.37 16.12
N GLU A 250 -5.68 -22.30 16.82
CA GLU A 250 -5.15 -23.41 17.63
C GLU A 250 -6.02 -23.74 18.86
N ARG A 251 -6.80 -22.77 19.35
CA ARG A 251 -7.73 -22.96 20.45
C ARG A 251 -9.12 -22.39 20.13
N PRO A 252 -10.17 -22.89 20.79
CA PRO A 252 -11.48 -22.27 20.75
C PRO A 252 -11.46 -20.83 21.27
N VAL A 253 -12.24 -19.97 20.63
CA VAL A 253 -12.33 -18.55 20.95
C VAL A 253 -13.79 -18.08 20.90
N THR A 254 -14.06 -16.93 21.51
CA THR A 254 -15.32 -16.20 21.34
C THR A 254 -15.10 -14.96 20.47
N LYS A 255 -16.19 -14.42 19.95
CA LYS A 255 -16.17 -13.12 19.23
C LYS A 255 -15.60 -12.01 20.11
N GLU A 256 -15.97 -12.00 21.38
CA GLU A 256 -15.57 -11.00 22.38
C GLU A 256 -14.07 -11.05 22.64
N GLU A 257 -13.49 -12.24 22.76
CA GLU A 257 -12.02 -12.42 22.92
C GLU A 257 -11.26 -11.87 21.71
N ILE A 258 -11.73 -12.19 20.48
CA ILE A 258 -11.11 -11.67 19.25
C ILE A 258 -11.19 -10.14 19.21
N ASN A 259 -12.39 -9.59 19.40
CA ASN A 259 -12.59 -8.15 19.35
C ASN A 259 -11.78 -7.41 20.42
N ALA A 260 -11.67 -7.97 21.62
CA ALA A 260 -10.83 -7.41 22.69
C ALA A 260 -9.35 -7.39 22.32
N ALA A 261 -8.83 -8.49 21.74
CA ALA A 261 -7.44 -8.56 21.29
C ALA A 261 -7.15 -7.55 20.17
N MET A 262 -8.06 -7.42 19.19
CA MET A 262 -7.94 -6.45 18.10
C MET A 262 -7.99 -5.01 18.61
N LYS A 263 -8.88 -4.72 19.56
CA LYS A 263 -8.98 -3.40 20.20
C LYS A 263 -7.72 -3.04 20.98
N ALA A 264 -7.14 -4.01 21.70
CA ALA A 264 -5.90 -3.83 22.45
C ALA A 264 -4.68 -3.59 21.55
N ALA A 265 -4.70 -4.08 20.31
CA ALA A 265 -3.64 -3.89 19.31
C ALA A 265 -3.80 -2.60 18.49
N ALA A 266 -4.85 -1.81 18.69
CA ALA A 266 -5.08 -0.58 17.96
C ALA A 266 -3.92 0.41 18.13
N SER A 267 -3.55 1.07 17.03
CA SER A 267 -2.43 2.00 16.95
C SER A 267 -2.69 3.09 15.91
N GLU A 268 -1.72 3.95 15.66
CA GLU A 268 -1.79 4.96 14.59
C GLU A 268 -1.94 4.36 13.18
N SER A 269 -1.49 3.12 12.98
CA SER A 269 -1.53 2.42 11.69
C SER A 269 -2.58 1.31 11.63
N TYR A 270 -3.10 0.86 12.75
CA TYR A 270 -4.11 -0.18 12.88
C TYR A 270 -5.30 0.31 13.69
N GLY A 271 -6.40 0.61 13.00
CA GLY A 271 -7.63 1.13 13.61
C GLY A 271 -8.59 0.03 14.06
N TYR A 272 -9.52 0.39 14.94
CA TYR A 272 -10.60 -0.47 15.44
C TYR A 272 -11.94 0.26 15.31
N ASN A 273 -12.94 -0.41 14.72
CA ASN A 273 -14.26 0.15 14.43
C ASN A 273 -15.38 -0.71 15.02
N GLU A 274 -16.38 -0.05 15.60
CA GLU A 274 -17.60 -0.66 16.14
C GLU A 274 -18.88 -0.15 15.44
N ASP A 275 -18.73 0.78 14.49
CA ASP A 275 -19.84 1.31 13.71
C ASP A 275 -20.15 0.45 12.48
N GLN A 276 -21.39 0.53 12.01
CA GLN A 276 -21.84 -0.16 10.78
C GLN A 276 -21.48 0.68 9.56
N ILE A 277 -20.24 0.56 9.09
CA ILE A 277 -19.68 1.34 7.98
C ILE A 277 -19.73 0.56 6.66
N VAL A 278 -19.61 1.31 5.55
CA VAL A 278 -19.52 0.82 4.18
C VAL A 278 -18.29 1.40 3.47
N SER A 279 -18.02 0.96 2.25
CA SER A 279 -16.79 1.33 1.52
C SER A 279 -16.59 2.83 1.32
N SER A 280 -17.66 3.63 1.22
CA SER A 280 -17.53 5.10 1.10
C SER A 280 -17.05 5.78 2.38
N ASP A 281 -17.30 5.17 3.54
CA ASP A 281 -16.90 5.73 4.84
C ASP A 281 -15.41 5.58 5.12
N VAL A 282 -14.74 4.69 4.37
CA VAL A 282 -13.30 4.45 4.51
C VAL A 282 -12.45 5.19 3.47
N VAL A 283 -13.07 6.01 2.63
CA VAL A 283 -12.35 6.86 1.68
C VAL A 283 -11.53 7.89 2.44
N GLY A 284 -10.23 7.93 2.18
CA GLY A 284 -9.31 8.89 2.80
C GLY A 284 -8.85 8.52 4.21
N ILE A 285 -9.19 7.33 4.75
CA ILE A 285 -8.67 6.92 6.07
C ILE A 285 -7.16 6.71 6.01
N GLU A 286 -6.49 7.05 7.10
CA GLU A 286 -5.03 6.99 7.20
C GLU A 286 -4.52 5.70 7.90
N TYR A 287 -5.40 4.88 8.49
CA TYR A 287 -5.04 3.56 8.99
C TYR A 287 -4.68 2.64 7.82
N GLY A 288 -3.59 1.88 7.94
CA GLY A 288 -3.24 0.83 6.98
C GLY A 288 -4.27 -0.29 6.93
N SER A 289 -4.91 -0.53 8.07
CA SER A 289 -5.96 -1.52 8.28
C SER A 289 -6.92 -1.00 9.36
N LEU A 290 -8.22 -1.06 9.10
CA LEU A 290 -9.26 -0.70 10.06
C LEU A 290 -10.11 -1.93 10.37
N PHE A 291 -9.87 -2.56 11.52
CA PHE A 291 -10.60 -3.76 11.95
C PHE A 291 -12.08 -3.45 12.20
N ASP A 292 -12.96 -4.27 11.65
CA ASP A 292 -14.41 -4.15 11.82
C ASP A 292 -14.94 -5.18 12.81
N ALA A 293 -15.13 -4.78 14.06
CA ALA A 293 -15.62 -5.63 15.13
C ALA A 293 -17.06 -6.10 14.91
N THR A 294 -17.84 -5.39 14.11
CA THR A 294 -19.23 -5.75 13.80
C THR A 294 -19.32 -6.98 12.91
N GLN A 295 -18.26 -7.24 12.12
CA GLN A 295 -18.20 -8.34 11.15
C GLN A 295 -17.54 -9.62 11.68
N THR A 296 -16.99 -9.61 12.89
CA THR A 296 -16.42 -10.82 13.51
C THR A 296 -17.48 -11.90 13.67
N ARG A 297 -17.18 -13.12 13.19
CA ARG A 297 -18.05 -14.31 13.32
C ARG A 297 -17.24 -15.50 13.81
N VAL A 298 -17.82 -16.24 14.74
CA VAL A 298 -17.29 -17.53 15.20
C VAL A 298 -18.39 -18.57 14.99
N MET A 299 -18.11 -19.56 14.15
CA MET A 299 -19.03 -20.66 13.86
C MET A 299 -18.43 -21.95 14.43
N THR A 300 -19.23 -22.67 15.21
CA THR A 300 -18.80 -23.95 15.80
C THR A 300 -19.71 -25.08 15.30
N VAL A 301 -19.11 -26.09 14.66
CA VAL A 301 -19.82 -27.28 14.17
C VAL A 301 -18.99 -28.53 14.50
N GLY A 302 -19.60 -29.49 15.19
CA GLY A 302 -18.93 -30.76 15.54
C GLY A 302 -17.63 -30.56 16.33
N GLY A 303 -17.57 -29.56 17.22
CA GLY A 303 -16.38 -29.24 18.00
C GLY A 303 -15.27 -28.48 17.23
N LYS A 304 -15.44 -28.22 15.94
CA LYS A 304 -14.51 -27.42 15.12
C LYS A 304 -15.00 -25.99 14.98
N GLN A 305 -14.09 -25.04 15.02
CA GLN A 305 -14.40 -23.62 14.83
C GLN A 305 -13.83 -23.08 13.53
N LEU A 306 -14.66 -22.22 12.87
CA LEU A 306 -14.21 -21.29 11.84
C LEU A 306 -14.41 -19.87 12.37
N VAL A 307 -13.38 -19.06 12.22
CA VAL A 307 -13.36 -17.67 12.64
C VAL A 307 -13.28 -16.79 11.38
N LYS A 308 -14.24 -15.86 11.24
CA LYS A 308 -14.19 -14.82 10.21
C LYS A 308 -13.87 -13.49 10.86
N THR A 309 -12.83 -12.82 10.37
CA THR A 309 -12.45 -11.44 10.72
C THR A 309 -12.42 -10.57 9.47
N VAL A 310 -12.70 -9.28 9.63
CA VAL A 310 -12.79 -8.32 8.52
C VAL A 310 -12.03 -7.05 8.89
N ALA A 311 -11.29 -6.51 7.92
CA ALA A 311 -10.68 -5.20 8.02
C ALA A 311 -10.90 -4.39 6.74
N TRP A 312 -11.16 -3.10 6.91
CA TRP A 312 -11.31 -2.10 5.86
C TRP A 312 -9.99 -1.40 5.55
N TYR A 313 -9.86 -0.89 4.34
CA TYR A 313 -8.77 -0.02 3.93
C TYR A 313 -9.15 0.83 2.71
N ASP A 314 -8.70 2.06 2.67
CA ASP A 314 -8.62 2.78 1.42
C ASP A 314 -7.41 2.24 0.65
N ASN A 315 -7.64 1.50 -0.42
CA ASN A 315 -6.56 0.87 -1.18
C ASN A 315 -5.55 1.86 -1.79
N GLU A 316 -5.86 3.15 -1.78
CA GLU A 316 -4.97 4.24 -2.18
C GLU A 316 -4.40 4.99 -0.96
N MET A 317 -5.24 5.65 -0.15
CA MET A 317 -4.80 6.49 0.96
C MET A 317 -4.20 5.68 2.12
N SER A 318 -4.87 4.60 2.59
CA SER A 318 -4.32 3.75 3.65
C SER A 318 -2.94 3.21 3.29
N TYR A 319 -2.81 2.73 2.02
CA TYR A 319 -1.54 2.23 1.53
C TYR A 319 -0.48 3.34 1.46
N THR A 320 -0.86 4.51 0.97
CA THR A 320 0.07 5.65 0.85
C THR A 320 0.57 6.11 2.22
N CYS A 321 -0.29 6.14 3.23
CA CYS A 321 0.12 6.47 4.61
C CYS A 321 1.10 5.42 5.15
N GLN A 322 0.88 4.12 4.91
CA GLN A 322 1.81 3.08 5.29
C GLN A 322 3.15 3.17 4.53
N LEU A 323 3.11 3.52 3.24
CA LEU A 323 4.31 3.76 2.44
C LEU A 323 5.15 4.91 3.03
N VAL A 324 4.51 6.01 3.41
CA VAL A 324 5.19 7.17 4.01
C VAL A 324 5.73 6.83 5.40
N ARG A 325 4.97 6.15 6.27
CA ARG A 325 5.46 5.66 7.57
C ARG A 325 6.66 4.70 7.41
N THR A 326 6.58 3.80 6.43
CA THR A 326 7.72 2.91 6.10
C THR A 326 8.93 3.70 5.63
N LEU A 327 8.73 4.73 4.78
CA LEU A 327 9.77 5.64 4.35
C LEU A 327 10.41 6.35 5.55
N GLU A 328 9.62 6.97 6.43
CA GLU A 328 10.10 7.69 7.63
C GLU A 328 10.92 6.78 8.55
N TYR A 329 10.43 5.56 8.79
CA TYR A 329 11.15 4.57 9.58
C TYR A 329 12.48 4.18 8.92
N PHE A 330 12.46 3.93 7.61
CA PHE A 330 13.63 3.50 6.85
C PHE A 330 14.72 4.59 6.79
N VAL A 331 14.34 5.85 6.61
CA VAL A 331 15.29 6.96 6.60
C VAL A 331 15.83 7.27 7.99
N GLY A 332 15.07 7.01 9.04
CA GLY A 332 15.53 7.11 10.43
C GLY A 332 16.64 6.11 10.80
N LYS A 333 16.94 5.15 9.90
CA LYS A 333 18.05 4.20 10.03
C LYS A 333 19.28 4.60 9.19
N ILE A 334 19.26 5.75 8.48
CA ILE A 334 20.41 6.31 7.77
C ILE A 334 21.26 7.10 8.77
#